data_1064c0d426f8be5d8b69868518e98fa5
#
_entry.id   1064c0d426f8be5d8b69868518e98fa5
#
_cell.length_a   1.000
_cell.length_b   1.000
_cell.length_c   1.000
_cell.angle_alpha   90.00
_cell.angle_beta   90.00
_cell.angle_gamma   90.00
#
_symmetry.space_group_name_H-M   'P 1'
#
loop_
_entity.id
_entity.type
_entity.pdbx_description
1 polymer ?
#
loop_
_entity_poly.entity_id
_entity_poly.type
_entity_poly.pdbx_seq_one_letter_code
_entity_poly.pdbx_strand_id
1 'polypeptide(L)'
;MDKKPYYITTAIAYTSGKPHIGNTYEIVLTDAIARYRRAQGYDVFFQTGTDEHGQKIEEKAKEKGISPKEFVDGVANTVKETFDMMNTSYDYFIRTTDEGHEKQVQKIFRRLYEQ
;
A
#
# COMPACT_ATOMS: atom_id res chain seq x y z
N MET A 1 2.90 30.25 8.62
CA MET A 1 3.46 29.46 9.73
C MET A 1 3.74 28.04 9.26
N ASP A 2 4.87 27.51 9.67
CA ASP A 2 5.21 26.13 9.35
C ASP A 2 4.26 25.18 10.06
N LYS A 3 3.66 24.25 9.29
CA LYS A 3 2.80 23.21 9.83
C LYS A 3 3.65 22.11 10.44
N LYS A 4 3.20 21.55 11.56
CA LYS A 4 3.83 20.36 12.13
C LYS A 4 3.58 19.14 11.24
N PRO A 5 4.59 18.32 10.96
CA PRO A 5 4.37 17.10 10.18
C PRO A 5 3.59 16.06 10.99
N TYR A 6 2.75 15.31 10.28
CA TYR A 6 2.04 14.16 10.82
C TYR A 6 2.04 13.05 9.78
N TYR A 7 2.69 11.96 10.11
CA TYR A 7 2.80 10.79 9.23
C TYR A 7 1.92 9.65 9.75
N ILE A 8 1.05 9.12 8.90
CA ILE A 8 0.16 8.02 9.23
C ILE A 8 0.12 7.00 8.08
N THR A 9 0.15 5.73 8.44
CA THR A 9 0.08 4.62 7.49
C THR A 9 -0.97 3.61 7.89
N THR A 10 -1.45 2.85 6.93
CA THR A 10 -2.17 1.60 7.15
C THR A 10 -1.24 0.41 7.01
N ALA A 11 -1.68 -0.78 7.41
CA ALA A 11 -1.13 -2.00 6.86
C ALA A 11 -1.36 -2.02 5.34
N ILE A 12 -0.42 -2.58 4.60
CA ILE A 12 -0.55 -2.72 3.15
C ILE A 12 -1.26 -4.05 2.83
N ALA A 13 -2.27 -3.98 1.96
CA ALA A 13 -3.10 -5.14 1.64
C ALA A 13 -2.32 -6.19 0.85
N TYR A 14 -2.38 -7.46 1.28
CA TYR A 14 -1.75 -8.57 0.56
C TYR A 14 -2.56 -8.91 -0.70
N THR A 15 -1.89 -8.94 -1.85
CA THR A 15 -2.52 -9.08 -3.17
C THR A 15 -2.82 -10.52 -3.57
N SER A 16 -3.13 -11.38 -2.61
CA SER A 16 -3.57 -12.75 -2.91
C SER A 16 -5.04 -12.85 -3.33
N GLY A 17 -5.81 -11.79 -3.20
CA GLY A 17 -7.22 -11.73 -3.56
C GLY A 17 -7.81 -10.33 -3.38
N LYS A 18 -9.11 -10.22 -3.65
CA LYS A 18 -9.83 -8.95 -3.50
C LYS A 18 -9.80 -8.46 -2.05
N PRO A 19 -9.81 -7.13 -1.82
CA PRO A 19 -9.91 -6.59 -0.47
C PRO A 19 -11.23 -6.99 0.19
N HIS A 20 -11.19 -7.22 1.49
CA HIS A 20 -12.37 -7.54 2.31
C HIS A 20 -12.70 -6.38 3.25
N ILE A 21 -13.81 -6.51 4.00
CA ILE A 21 -14.31 -5.46 4.89
C ILE A 21 -13.28 -5.03 5.97
N GLY A 22 -12.40 -5.92 6.41
CA GLY A 22 -11.32 -5.58 7.33
C GLY A 22 -10.33 -4.58 6.76
N ASN A 23 -9.98 -4.71 5.47
CA ASN A 23 -9.13 -3.74 4.76
C ASN A 23 -9.82 -2.38 4.64
N THR A 24 -11.12 -2.37 4.31
CA THR A 24 -11.88 -1.13 4.17
C THR A 24 -12.13 -0.46 5.52
N TYR A 25 -12.33 -1.21 6.58
CA TYR A 25 -12.44 -0.68 7.93
C TYR A 25 -11.17 0.09 8.33
N GLU A 26 -10.03 -0.52 8.14
CA GLU A 26 -8.73 0.08 8.48
C GLU A 26 -8.47 1.35 7.68
N ILE A 27 -8.72 1.34 6.37
CA ILE A 27 -8.47 2.50 5.52
C ILE A 27 -9.40 3.68 5.87
N VAL A 28 -10.67 3.42 6.19
CA VAL A 28 -11.62 4.45 6.58
C VAL A 28 -11.22 5.06 7.93
N LEU A 29 -10.85 4.24 8.90
CA LEU A 29 -10.38 4.71 10.21
C LEU A 29 -9.15 5.62 10.06
N THR A 30 -8.16 5.18 9.31
CA THR A 30 -6.93 5.95 9.08
C THR A 30 -7.20 7.25 8.32
N ASP A 31 -8.07 7.20 7.32
CA ASP A 31 -8.50 8.37 6.56
C ASP A 31 -9.20 9.41 7.45
N ALA A 32 -10.05 8.97 8.35
CA ALA A 32 -10.70 9.85 9.32
C ALA A 32 -9.68 10.59 10.21
N ILE A 33 -8.68 9.88 10.69
CA ILE A 33 -7.59 10.46 11.48
C ILE A 33 -6.78 11.46 10.64
N ALA A 34 -6.42 11.09 9.42
CA ALA A 34 -5.68 11.96 8.51
C ALA A 34 -6.44 13.27 8.24
N ARG A 35 -7.73 13.18 7.94
CA ARG A 35 -8.59 14.34 7.72
C ARG A 35 -8.71 15.22 8.97
N TYR A 36 -8.86 14.61 10.11
CA TYR A 36 -8.93 15.34 11.39
C TYR A 36 -7.63 16.13 11.65
N ARG A 37 -6.48 15.50 11.44
CA ARG A 37 -5.19 16.16 11.62
C ARG A 37 -4.97 17.30 10.62
N ARG A 38 -5.40 17.15 9.36
CA ARG A 38 -5.38 18.23 8.37
C ARG A 38 -6.24 19.41 8.83
N ALA A 39 -7.43 19.12 9.35
CA ALA A 39 -8.33 20.15 9.89
C ALA A 39 -7.73 20.89 11.08
N GLN A 40 -6.86 20.24 11.85
CA GLN A 40 -6.11 20.86 12.94
C GLN A 40 -4.88 21.66 12.47
N GLY A 41 -4.59 21.68 11.18
CA GLY A 41 -3.48 22.44 10.60
C GLY A 41 -2.15 21.69 10.53
N TYR A 42 -2.15 20.36 10.69
CA TYR A 42 -0.94 19.56 10.47
C TYR A 42 -0.65 19.37 8.97
N ASP A 43 0.63 19.23 8.64
CA ASP A 43 1.09 18.77 7.34
C ASP A 43 1.07 17.24 7.35
N VAL A 44 -0.01 16.66 6.83
CA VAL A 44 -0.27 15.22 6.91
C VAL A 44 0.26 14.52 5.67
N PHE A 45 1.06 13.47 5.87
CA PHE A 45 1.38 12.50 4.84
C PHE A 45 0.75 11.16 5.21
N PHE A 46 -0.22 10.73 4.42
CA PHE A 46 -0.96 9.49 4.59
C PHE A 46 -0.59 8.50 3.50
N GLN A 47 -0.01 7.37 3.90
CA GLN A 47 0.42 6.32 2.98
C GLN A 47 -0.31 5.01 3.23
N THR A 48 -0.73 4.38 2.15
CA THR A 48 -1.25 3.02 2.10
C THR A 48 -0.61 2.29 0.91
N GLY A 49 -1.06 1.10 0.60
CA GLY A 49 -0.53 0.38 -0.55
C GLY A 49 -0.87 -1.10 -0.56
N THR A 50 -0.08 -1.85 -1.33
CA THR A 50 -0.24 -3.29 -1.51
C THR A 50 1.06 -4.04 -1.30
N ASP A 51 0.95 -5.21 -0.66
CA ASP A 51 2.03 -6.19 -0.50
C ASP A 51 1.91 -7.24 -1.60
N GLU A 52 2.91 -7.32 -2.49
CA GLU A 52 2.78 -7.96 -3.78
C GLU A 52 3.75 -9.11 -4.04
N HIS A 53 4.47 -9.58 -3.03
CA HIS A 53 5.39 -10.70 -3.16
C HIS A 53 4.96 -11.91 -2.33
N GLY A 54 5.21 -13.11 -2.84
CA GLY A 54 4.99 -14.33 -2.08
C GLY A 54 4.60 -15.52 -2.95
N GLN A 55 4.83 -16.72 -2.42
CA GLN A 55 4.55 -17.99 -3.10
C GLN A 55 3.07 -18.14 -3.49
N LYS A 56 2.16 -17.74 -2.60
CA LYS A 56 0.72 -17.82 -2.85
C LYS A 56 0.28 -17.01 -4.07
N ILE A 57 0.93 -15.88 -4.32
CA ILE A 57 0.70 -15.04 -5.49
C ILE A 57 1.16 -15.77 -6.76
N GLU A 58 2.34 -16.38 -6.72
CA GLU A 58 2.88 -17.15 -7.84
C GLU A 58 1.97 -18.33 -8.19
N GLU A 59 1.49 -19.07 -7.19
CA GLU A 59 0.57 -20.18 -7.37
C GLU A 59 -0.73 -19.75 -8.04
N LYS A 60 -1.34 -18.66 -7.55
CA LYS A 60 -2.58 -18.10 -8.14
C LYS A 60 -2.38 -17.58 -9.56
N ALA A 61 -1.26 -16.95 -9.84
CA ALA A 61 -0.94 -16.49 -11.18
C ALA A 61 -0.81 -17.69 -12.15
N LYS A 62 -0.15 -18.73 -11.70
CA LYS A 62 0.01 -19.99 -12.47
C LYS A 62 -1.34 -20.65 -12.76
N GLU A 63 -2.23 -20.71 -11.77
CA GLU A 63 -3.61 -21.23 -11.95
C GLU A 63 -4.38 -20.46 -13.02
N LYS A 64 -4.17 -19.15 -13.12
CA LYS A 64 -4.80 -18.29 -14.12
C LYS A 64 -4.05 -18.24 -15.46
N GLY A 65 -2.89 -18.87 -15.57
CA GLY A 65 -2.08 -18.86 -16.79
C GLY A 65 -1.49 -17.50 -17.14
N ILE A 66 -1.25 -16.65 -16.14
CA ILE A 66 -0.64 -15.33 -16.32
C ILE A 66 0.63 -15.19 -15.47
N SER A 67 1.42 -14.14 -15.73
CA SER A 67 2.60 -13.86 -14.91
C SER A 67 2.23 -13.36 -13.51
N PRO A 68 3.09 -13.58 -12.50
CA PRO A 68 2.88 -12.98 -11.18
C PRO A 68 2.68 -11.46 -11.23
N LYS A 69 3.42 -10.78 -12.11
CA LYS A 69 3.31 -9.33 -12.28
C LYS A 69 1.93 -8.90 -12.79
N GLU A 70 1.41 -9.58 -13.81
CA GLU A 70 0.07 -9.33 -14.32
C GLU A 70 -1.01 -9.59 -13.26
N PHE A 71 -0.84 -10.66 -12.49
CA PHE A 71 -1.76 -10.99 -11.41
C PHE A 71 -1.82 -9.88 -10.35
N VAL A 72 -0.65 -9.45 -9.83
CA VAL A 72 -0.62 -8.40 -8.79
C VAL A 72 -1.01 -7.03 -9.33
N ASP A 73 -0.73 -6.73 -10.59
CA ASP A 73 -1.22 -5.49 -11.23
C ASP A 73 -2.75 -5.42 -11.21
N GLY A 74 -3.42 -6.52 -11.55
CA GLY A 74 -4.88 -6.61 -11.51
C GLY A 74 -5.44 -6.45 -10.10
N VAL A 75 -4.87 -7.15 -9.12
CA VAL A 75 -5.36 -7.08 -7.73
C VAL A 75 -5.06 -5.71 -7.09
N ALA A 76 -3.87 -5.17 -7.30
CA ALA A 76 -3.50 -3.85 -6.79
C ALA A 76 -4.42 -2.76 -7.35
N ASN A 77 -4.76 -2.86 -8.63
CA ASN A 77 -5.71 -1.93 -9.26
C ASN A 77 -7.10 -2.02 -8.60
N THR A 78 -7.59 -3.24 -8.34
CA THR A 78 -8.87 -3.45 -7.64
C THR A 78 -8.86 -2.86 -6.24
N VAL A 79 -7.78 -3.04 -5.49
CA VAL A 79 -7.62 -2.45 -4.15
C VAL A 79 -7.66 -0.93 -4.23
N LYS A 80 -6.90 -0.36 -5.15
CA LYS A 80 -6.83 1.09 -5.34
C LYS A 80 -8.18 1.68 -5.74
N GLU A 81 -8.87 1.06 -6.67
CA GLU A 81 -10.22 1.47 -7.09
C GLU A 81 -11.21 1.43 -5.93
N THR A 82 -11.13 0.39 -5.08
CA THR A 82 -11.97 0.28 -3.89
C THR A 82 -11.71 1.42 -2.92
N PHE A 83 -10.46 1.75 -2.65
CA PHE A 83 -10.08 2.85 -1.75
C PHE A 83 -10.48 4.21 -2.33
N ASP A 84 -10.32 4.39 -3.65
CA ASP A 84 -10.72 5.62 -4.35
C ASP A 84 -12.24 5.79 -4.33
N MET A 85 -13.00 4.71 -4.49
CA MET A 85 -14.47 4.70 -4.38
C MET A 85 -14.93 5.16 -2.99
N MET A 86 -14.17 4.84 -1.94
CA MET A 86 -14.43 5.27 -0.56
C MET A 86 -13.95 6.70 -0.29
N ASN A 87 -13.50 7.40 -1.32
CA ASN A 87 -12.98 8.78 -1.23
C ASN A 87 -11.82 8.91 -0.22
N THR A 88 -10.94 7.92 -0.18
CA THR A 88 -9.77 7.90 0.71
C THR A 88 -8.77 8.97 0.31
N SER A 89 -8.29 9.74 1.27
CA SER A 89 -7.40 10.90 1.04
C SER A 89 -5.91 10.57 1.22
N TYR A 90 -5.48 9.35 0.87
CA TYR A 90 -4.06 9.00 0.91
C TYR A 90 -3.24 9.89 -0.04
N ASP A 91 -2.03 10.20 0.38
CA ASP A 91 -1.09 10.98 -0.43
C ASP A 91 -0.23 10.10 -1.30
N TYR A 92 0.02 8.86 -0.88
CA TYR A 92 0.82 7.90 -1.62
C TYR A 92 0.29 6.48 -1.47
N PHE A 93 0.21 5.78 -2.60
CA PHE A 93 -0.14 4.36 -2.68
C PHE A 93 1.10 3.59 -3.11
N ILE A 94 1.82 2.97 -2.13
CA ILE A 94 3.02 2.19 -2.39
C ILE A 94 2.66 0.80 -2.91
N ARG A 95 3.39 0.34 -3.90
CA ARG A 95 3.38 -1.06 -4.32
C ARG A 95 4.74 -1.67 -4.04
N THR A 96 4.79 -2.84 -3.40
CA THR A 96 6.09 -3.46 -3.11
C THR A 96 6.83 -3.93 -4.36
N THR A 97 6.16 -3.94 -5.53
CA THR A 97 6.78 -4.14 -6.84
C THR A 97 7.27 -2.85 -7.51
N ASP A 98 7.06 -1.69 -6.90
CA ASP A 98 7.60 -0.43 -7.40
C ASP A 98 9.13 -0.48 -7.42
N GLU A 99 9.72 -0.02 -8.52
CA GLU A 99 11.17 -0.07 -8.73
C GLU A 99 11.94 0.65 -7.62
N GLY A 100 11.45 1.81 -7.19
CA GLY A 100 12.06 2.57 -6.09
C GLY A 100 12.06 1.81 -4.78
N HIS A 101 10.96 1.10 -4.47
CA HIS A 101 10.87 0.26 -3.28
C HIS A 101 11.84 -0.91 -3.35
N GLU A 102 11.88 -1.63 -4.46
CA GLU A 102 12.79 -2.77 -4.65
C GLU A 102 14.25 -2.36 -4.52
N LYS A 103 14.65 -1.26 -5.13
CA LYS A 103 16.01 -0.72 -5.00
C LYS A 103 16.36 -0.38 -3.57
N GLN A 104 15.44 0.21 -2.83
CA GLN A 104 15.67 0.55 -1.42
C GLN A 104 15.82 -0.69 -0.55
N VAL A 105 14.96 -1.70 -0.75
CA VAL A 105 15.04 -2.99 -0.06
C VAL A 105 16.40 -3.67 -0.33
N GLN A 106 16.80 -3.73 -1.60
CA GLN A 106 18.09 -4.32 -1.99
C GLN A 106 19.27 -3.60 -1.33
N LYS A 107 19.22 -2.28 -1.26
CA LYS A 107 20.26 -1.47 -0.60
C LYS A 107 20.39 -1.78 0.88
N ILE A 108 19.26 -1.86 1.58
CA ILE A 108 19.24 -2.17 3.03
C ILE A 108 19.70 -3.60 3.25
N PHE A 109 19.19 -4.56 2.48
CA PHE A 109 19.57 -5.96 2.59
C PHE A 109 21.08 -6.16 2.39
N ARG A 110 21.63 -5.56 1.34
CA ARG A 110 23.06 -5.63 1.05
C ARG A 110 23.89 -5.09 2.21
N ARG A 111 23.49 -3.95 2.75
CA ARG A 111 24.18 -3.35 3.91
C ARG A 111 24.20 -4.27 5.13
N LEU A 112 23.07 -4.93 5.41
CA LEU A 112 22.99 -5.89 6.51
C LEU A 112 23.80 -7.15 6.23
N TYR A 113 23.79 -7.63 5.00
CA TYR A 113 24.53 -8.83 4.58
C TYR A 113 26.05 -8.62 4.68
N GLU A 114 26.54 -7.44 4.38
CA GLU A 114 27.98 -7.08 4.40
C GLU A 114 28.49 -6.80 5.82
N GLN A 115 27.66 -6.72 6.83
CA GLN A 115 28.02 -6.57 8.23
C GLN A 115 28.20 -7.94 8.91
#